data_982c59cafbad613bc86c84105283a401
#
_entry.id   982c59cafbad613bc86c84105283a401
#
_cell.length_a   1.000
_cell.length_b   1.000
_cell.length_c   1.000
_cell.angle_alpha   90.00
_cell.angle_beta   90.00
_cell.angle_gamma   90.00
#
_symmetry.space_group_name_H-M   'P 1'
#
loop_
_entity.id
_entity.type
_entity.pdbx_description
1 polymer ?
#
loop_
_entity_poly.entity_id
_entity_poly.type
_entity_poly.pdbx_seq_one_letter_code
_entity_poly.pdbx_strand_id
1 'polypeptide(L)'
;MNIDNADLVFKNAKYVNVFTESIEVGDIAVVDGYIVGIGNYDGNVEIDCKNKIIVPAFIDGHMHLESSMVSPRSFRDLVVPHGTSAIIADPHEIANVSGIDGINYILEMTKDLDMYVGVMAPSCVPSTPLDEAGAELKSSDIKSLYKNERILGLAEMMNAFGVTHRNRECLTKCADAINAGKLIDGHAPALFGNVLNAYLSADISTDHECSSFNEAREKLKRGQWIEIRESTVCKDLSALIDLFKAPYYERCILATDDNHPDTIMQKGHIDKIIRKAIKLGADPIKAIKMGSLNAATHYRLKDYGAIGIGYLANIVVIDNLKSFNIKEVYLKGEKVAVNYSAIKKFADKNNSLNKTKYKKVYNSFNMEKVKESDFYLKKRGKRLRAIELVPEGVLSKEKKFDIIEHKNLPYGVDVDRDIAKIAVVERHKKTGHIGIGFITGFKIKKGAIASSIGHDSHNIIVVGVNDSDIAHAVNTVKKNNGGLAIVYNGKVLGDLKLNVAGLMTEQHEQYVIDNLDKLKDIAYKTLGINRIYDPFMTLAFMQLPVIPELKIIPKGLVKVSDQTIVDVIYN
;
A
#
# COMPACT_ATOMS: atom_id res chain seq x y z
N MET A 1 -42.13 11.93 -6.77
CA MET A 1 -41.61 13.29 -7.00
C MET A 1 -41.63 13.52 -8.49
N ASN A 2 -42.34 14.56 -8.96
CA ASN A 2 -42.10 15.04 -10.32
C ASN A 2 -40.74 15.73 -10.27
N ILE A 3 -39.75 15.20 -10.98
CA ILE A 3 -38.45 15.85 -11.13
C ILE A 3 -38.62 16.82 -12.30
N ASP A 4 -39.19 18.01 -12.02
CA ASP A 4 -39.47 19.00 -13.05
C ASP A 4 -38.22 19.68 -13.60
N ASN A 5 -37.07 19.57 -12.91
CA ASN A 5 -35.76 20.04 -13.38
C ASN A 5 -34.63 19.45 -12.55
N ALA A 6 -33.76 18.66 -13.15
CA ALA A 6 -32.56 18.12 -12.47
C ALA A 6 -31.46 19.19 -12.41
N ASP A 7 -30.57 19.11 -11.42
CA ASP A 7 -29.40 20.01 -11.33
C ASP A 7 -28.46 19.78 -12.51
N LEU A 8 -28.26 18.51 -12.86
CA LEU A 8 -27.39 18.04 -13.91
C LEU A 8 -28.01 16.85 -14.63
N VAL A 9 -27.92 16.83 -15.96
CA VAL A 9 -28.31 15.66 -16.77
C VAL A 9 -27.17 15.28 -17.72
N PHE A 10 -26.75 14.01 -17.66
CA PHE A 10 -25.90 13.43 -18.69
C PHE A 10 -26.79 12.93 -19.83
N LYS A 11 -26.84 13.69 -20.93
CA LYS A 11 -27.69 13.41 -22.09
C LYS A 11 -27.08 12.36 -23.02
N ASN A 12 -27.94 11.56 -23.64
CA ASN A 12 -27.53 10.54 -24.64
C ASN A 12 -26.47 9.56 -24.11
N ALA A 13 -26.51 9.26 -22.81
CA ALA A 13 -25.48 8.47 -22.17
C ALA A 13 -25.58 6.99 -22.55
N LYS A 14 -24.46 6.42 -23.02
CA LYS A 14 -24.24 4.98 -22.94
C LYS A 14 -23.56 4.69 -21.62
N TYR A 15 -24.17 3.91 -20.75
CA TYR A 15 -23.59 3.63 -19.43
C TYR A 15 -23.49 2.14 -19.13
N VAL A 16 -22.47 1.77 -18.36
CA VAL A 16 -22.30 0.41 -17.86
C VAL A 16 -23.21 0.20 -16.66
N ASN A 17 -24.19 -0.68 -16.83
CA ASN A 17 -25.03 -1.15 -15.73
C ASN A 17 -24.38 -2.38 -15.11
N VAL A 18 -23.77 -2.19 -13.93
CA VAL A 18 -23.06 -3.28 -13.20
C VAL A 18 -24.01 -4.27 -12.51
N PHE A 19 -25.34 -3.95 -12.44
CA PHE A 19 -26.34 -4.88 -11.89
C PHE A 19 -26.75 -5.94 -12.91
N THR A 20 -26.93 -5.51 -14.17
CA THR A 20 -27.37 -6.39 -15.28
C THR A 20 -26.21 -6.84 -16.16
N GLU A 21 -25.00 -6.32 -15.90
CA GLU A 21 -23.78 -6.59 -16.70
C GLU A 21 -23.96 -6.29 -18.19
N SER A 22 -24.62 -5.15 -18.47
CA SER A 22 -24.96 -4.68 -19.82
C SER A 22 -24.56 -3.23 -20.05
N ILE A 23 -24.60 -2.81 -21.32
CA ILE A 23 -24.52 -1.40 -21.69
C ILE A 23 -25.95 -0.92 -21.99
N GLU A 24 -26.38 0.05 -21.22
CA GLU A 24 -27.70 0.66 -21.37
C GLU A 24 -27.59 2.06 -21.99
N VAL A 25 -28.72 2.59 -22.46
CA VAL A 25 -28.81 3.93 -23.07
C VAL A 25 -29.92 4.71 -22.38
N GLY A 26 -29.63 5.95 -21.98
CA GLY A 26 -30.61 6.86 -21.38
C GLY A 26 -29.93 8.09 -20.81
N ASP A 27 -30.71 9.12 -20.53
CA ASP A 27 -30.23 10.27 -19.79
C ASP A 27 -30.12 9.90 -18.32
N ILE A 28 -29.11 10.44 -17.63
CA ILE A 28 -28.90 10.22 -16.20
C ILE A 28 -29.10 11.56 -15.50
N ALA A 29 -30.18 11.68 -14.73
CA ALA A 29 -30.55 12.88 -13.99
C ALA A 29 -30.00 12.86 -12.56
N VAL A 30 -29.42 13.97 -12.13
CA VAL A 30 -28.76 14.16 -10.83
C VAL A 30 -29.38 15.36 -10.10
N VAL A 31 -29.68 15.16 -8.81
CA VAL A 31 -30.14 16.21 -7.87
C VAL A 31 -29.35 16.02 -6.56
N ASP A 32 -28.82 17.10 -6.00
CA ASP A 32 -28.06 17.10 -4.75
C ASP A 32 -26.93 16.05 -4.73
N GLY A 33 -26.32 15.79 -5.89
CA GLY A 33 -25.23 14.83 -6.04
C GLY A 33 -25.66 13.36 -6.11
N TYR A 34 -26.97 13.05 -6.10
CA TYR A 34 -27.51 11.70 -6.25
C TYR A 34 -28.18 11.49 -7.61
N ILE A 35 -28.06 10.31 -8.15
CA ILE A 35 -28.78 9.87 -9.35
C ILE A 35 -30.25 9.66 -8.94
N VAL A 36 -31.14 10.44 -9.53
CA VAL A 36 -32.58 10.42 -9.22
C VAL A 36 -33.43 9.87 -10.36
N GLY A 37 -32.88 9.80 -11.59
CA GLY A 37 -33.59 9.30 -12.75
C GLY A 37 -32.68 8.77 -13.84
N ILE A 38 -33.16 7.75 -14.55
CA ILE A 38 -32.58 7.20 -15.77
C ILE A 38 -33.69 7.08 -16.80
N GLY A 39 -33.52 7.72 -17.97
CA GLY A 39 -34.55 7.70 -19.01
C GLY A 39 -34.48 8.91 -19.93
N ASN A 40 -35.48 9.76 -19.90
CA ASN A 40 -35.53 11.02 -20.66
C ASN A 40 -35.80 12.16 -19.67
N TYR A 41 -34.84 13.04 -19.47
CA TYR A 41 -34.86 14.12 -18.48
C TYR A 41 -34.25 15.38 -19.04
N ASP A 42 -34.76 16.54 -18.58
CA ASP A 42 -34.16 17.85 -18.77
C ASP A 42 -33.52 18.35 -17.47
N GLY A 43 -32.52 19.20 -17.56
CA GLY A 43 -31.79 19.70 -16.42
C GLY A 43 -31.25 21.11 -16.57
N ASN A 44 -30.93 21.75 -15.44
CA ASN A 44 -30.33 23.08 -15.41
C ASN A 44 -28.97 23.11 -16.15
N VAL A 45 -28.22 22.04 -16.01
CA VAL A 45 -26.96 21.79 -16.73
C VAL A 45 -27.10 20.49 -17.49
N GLU A 46 -26.83 20.52 -18.79
CA GLU A 46 -26.84 19.31 -19.63
C GLU A 46 -25.46 19.03 -20.21
N ILE A 47 -25.03 17.78 -20.12
CA ILE A 47 -23.75 17.31 -20.65
C ILE A 47 -24.01 16.25 -21.71
N ASP A 48 -23.70 16.56 -22.97
CA ASP A 48 -23.84 15.60 -24.06
C ASP A 48 -22.74 14.51 -23.96
N CYS A 49 -23.16 13.27 -23.77
CA CYS A 49 -22.34 12.09 -23.66
C CYS A 49 -22.31 11.23 -24.94
N LYS A 50 -22.79 11.81 -26.07
CA LYS A 50 -22.76 11.10 -27.35
C LYS A 50 -21.36 10.63 -27.70
N ASN A 51 -21.23 9.34 -28.09
CA ASN A 51 -19.97 8.68 -28.42
C ASN A 51 -18.98 8.50 -27.23
N LYS A 52 -19.44 8.68 -26.00
CA LYS A 52 -18.70 8.35 -24.77
C LYS A 52 -19.40 7.23 -24.01
N ILE A 53 -18.70 6.61 -23.10
CA ILE A 53 -19.28 5.62 -22.19
C ILE A 53 -19.15 6.14 -20.76
N ILE A 54 -20.21 6.03 -20.00
CA ILE A 54 -20.25 6.34 -18.58
C ILE A 54 -20.10 5.04 -17.79
N VAL A 55 -19.20 5.05 -16.81
CA VAL A 55 -19.00 3.95 -15.88
C VAL A 55 -19.07 4.47 -14.43
N PRO A 56 -19.45 3.65 -13.44
CA PRO A 56 -19.35 4.06 -12.04
C PRO A 56 -17.89 4.35 -11.69
N ALA A 57 -17.68 5.33 -10.82
CA ALA A 57 -16.35 5.61 -10.31
C ALA A 57 -15.83 4.45 -9.43
N PHE A 58 -14.50 4.33 -9.37
CA PHE A 58 -13.82 3.16 -8.82
C PHE A 58 -13.64 3.28 -7.31
N ILE A 59 -13.46 2.11 -6.70
CA ILE A 59 -13.17 1.93 -5.27
C ILE A 59 -11.92 1.05 -5.17
N ASP A 60 -10.92 1.52 -4.45
CA ASP A 60 -9.77 0.70 -4.07
C ASP A 60 -10.12 -0.07 -2.80
N GLY A 61 -10.14 -1.40 -2.88
CA GLY A 61 -10.59 -2.26 -1.79
C GLY A 61 -9.58 -2.38 -0.64
N HIS A 62 -8.29 -2.17 -0.90
CA HIS A 62 -7.25 -2.25 0.12
C HIS A 62 -6.00 -1.47 -0.31
N MET A 63 -5.52 -0.58 0.55
CA MET A 63 -4.29 0.16 0.29
C MET A 63 -3.68 0.80 1.55
N HIS A 64 -2.36 1.06 1.47
CA HIS A 64 -1.60 1.83 2.45
C HIS A 64 -1.32 3.22 1.88
N LEU A 65 -2.00 4.23 2.41
CA LEU A 65 -1.89 5.61 1.92
C LEU A 65 -0.46 6.14 2.06
N GLU A 66 0.23 5.71 3.11
CA GLU A 66 1.60 6.07 3.45
C GLU A 66 2.61 5.64 2.38
N SER A 67 2.38 4.52 1.72
CA SER A 67 3.24 4.01 0.63
C SER A 67 3.29 4.92 -0.58
N SER A 68 2.31 5.84 -0.72
CA SER A 68 2.35 6.90 -1.71
C SER A 68 3.35 8.00 -1.40
N MET A 69 3.93 8.05 -0.19
CA MET A 69 4.88 9.08 0.30
C MET A 69 4.34 10.51 0.31
N VAL A 70 3.11 10.74 -0.12
CA VAL A 70 2.47 12.07 -0.15
C VAL A 70 1.40 12.19 0.93
N SER A 71 1.03 13.43 1.27
CA SER A 71 -0.07 13.67 2.19
C SER A 71 -1.40 13.13 1.63
N PRO A 72 -2.40 12.80 2.49
CA PRO A 72 -3.71 12.37 2.01
C PRO A 72 -4.38 13.32 1.02
N ARG A 73 -4.10 14.62 1.11
CA ARG A 73 -4.62 15.63 0.15
C ARG A 73 -3.95 15.53 -1.21
N SER A 74 -2.63 15.41 -1.25
CA SER A 74 -1.88 15.18 -2.49
C SER A 74 -2.22 13.81 -3.09
N PHE A 75 -2.45 12.80 -2.24
CA PHE A 75 -2.91 11.48 -2.71
C PHE A 75 -4.26 11.58 -3.44
N ARG A 76 -5.23 12.33 -2.88
CA ARG A 76 -6.50 12.59 -3.57
C ARG A 76 -6.27 13.19 -4.96
N ASP A 77 -5.37 14.16 -5.07
CA ASP A 77 -5.07 14.83 -6.34
C ASP A 77 -4.41 13.90 -7.37
N LEU A 78 -3.74 12.84 -6.90
CA LEU A 78 -3.20 11.77 -7.77
C LEU A 78 -4.29 10.80 -8.25
N VAL A 79 -5.19 10.33 -7.37
CA VAL A 79 -6.04 9.17 -7.70
C VAL A 79 -7.42 9.53 -8.25
N VAL A 80 -7.99 10.68 -7.88
CA VAL A 80 -9.29 11.12 -8.39
C VAL A 80 -9.28 11.33 -9.91
N PRO A 81 -8.24 11.90 -10.55
CA PRO A 81 -8.16 11.99 -12.00
C PRO A 81 -8.16 10.62 -12.71
N HIS A 82 -7.84 9.55 -11.99
CA HIS A 82 -7.91 8.16 -12.45
C HIS A 82 -9.26 7.49 -12.15
N GLY A 83 -10.26 8.29 -11.75
CA GLY A 83 -11.64 7.81 -11.53
C GLY A 83 -11.91 7.17 -10.18
N THR A 84 -10.97 7.21 -9.23
CA THR A 84 -11.17 6.66 -7.89
C THR A 84 -11.99 7.62 -7.03
N SER A 85 -13.15 7.18 -6.55
CA SER A 85 -14.07 7.94 -5.69
C SER A 85 -14.01 7.54 -4.22
N ALA A 86 -13.49 6.35 -3.94
CA ALA A 86 -13.37 5.84 -2.58
C ALA A 86 -12.14 4.94 -2.45
N ILE A 87 -11.57 4.89 -1.26
CA ILE A 87 -10.50 3.96 -0.86
C ILE A 87 -10.80 3.35 0.49
N ILE A 88 -10.32 2.13 0.71
CA ILE A 88 -10.28 1.46 2.00
C ILE A 88 -8.82 1.45 2.46
N ALA A 89 -8.51 2.35 3.37
CA ALA A 89 -7.15 2.56 3.84
C ALA A 89 -6.89 1.75 5.13
N ASP A 90 -5.80 1.00 5.14
CA ASP A 90 -5.22 0.42 6.35
C ASP A 90 -4.01 1.25 6.79
N PRO A 91 -4.13 2.12 7.82
CA PRO A 91 -3.05 2.97 8.27
C PRO A 91 -2.11 2.27 9.27
N HIS A 92 -1.84 0.97 9.13
CA HIS A 92 -0.95 0.27 10.05
C HIS A 92 0.50 0.79 9.97
N GLU A 93 0.91 1.32 8.83
CA GLU A 93 2.22 1.87 8.62
C GLU A 93 2.49 3.06 9.55
N ILE A 94 1.66 4.09 9.52
CA ILE A 94 1.78 5.23 10.43
C ILE A 94 1.47 4.84 11.88
N ALA A 95 0.62 3.83 12.09
CA ALA A 95 0.32 3.31 13.42
C ALA A 95 1.53 2.62 14.06
N ASN A 96 2.36 1.91 13.29
CA ASN A 96 3.62 1.35 13.78
C ASN A 96 4.60 2.43 14.26
N VAL A 97 4.55 3.61 13.66
CA VAL A 97 5.40 4.76 14.07
C VAL A 97 4.81 5.53 15.23
N SER A 98 3.52 5.88 15.18
CA SER A 98 2.91 6.90 16.04
C SER A 98 1.68 6.41 16.83
N GLY A 99 1.30 5.13 16.68
CA GLY A 99 0.15 4.54 17.37
C GLY A 99 -1.17 5.18 16.96
N ILE A 100 -2.05 5.35 17.92
CA ILE A 100 -3.37 5.98 17.75
C ILE A 100 -3.27 7.41 17.20
N ASP A 101 -2.21 8.15 17.53
CA ASP A 101 -2.00 9.51 16.99
C ASP A 101 -1.85 9.48 15.47
N GLY A 102 -1.19 8.45 14.92
CA GLY A 102 -1.06 8.25 13.46
C GLY A 102 -2.40 7.95 12.79
N ILE A 103 -3.21 7.06 13.37
CA ILE A 103 -4.55 6.75 12.85
C ILE A 103 -5.44 8.00 12.87
N ASN A 104 -5.43 8.74 13.97
CA ASN A 104 -6.19 9.99 14.10
C ASN A 104 -5.71 11.06 13.11
N TYR A 105 -4.41 11.10 12.79
CA TYR A 105 -3.88 11.97 11.75
C TYR A 105 -4.48 11.64 10.38
N ILE A 106 -4.50 10.38 9.98
CA ILE A 106 -5.14 9.96 8.71
C ILE A 106 -6.62 10.33 8.69
N LEU A 107 -7.35 10.02 9.77
CA LEU A 107 -8.78 10.38 9.89
C LEU A 107 -9.01 11.89 9.77
N GLU A 108 -8.17 12.72 10.39
CA GLU A 108 -8.29 14.18 10.33
C GLU A 108 -7.96 14.72 8.93
N MET A 109 -6.87 14.22 8.32
CA MET A 109 -6.40 14.70 7.02
C MET A 109 -7.33 14.33 5.86
N THR A 110 -8.17 13.32 6.06
CA THR A 110 -9.08 12.79 5.02
C THR A 110 -10.53 13.22 5.20
N LYS A 111 -10.90 13.90 6.29
CA LYS A 111 -12.32 14.19 6.60
C LYS A 111 -12.99 15.15 5.61
N ASP A 112 -12.24 16.11 5.04
CA ASP A 112 -12.75 17.17 4.16
C ASP A 112 -12.45 16.91 2.67
N LEU A 113 -12.06 15.69 2.32
CA LEU A 113 -11.87 15.30 0.93
C LEU A 113 -13.22 15.09 0.24
N ASP A 114 -13.28 15.35 -1.05
CA ASP A 114 -14.46 15.07 -1.88
C ASP A 114 -14.58 13.58 -2.25
N MET A 115 -13.50 12.80 -2.11
CA MET A 115 -13.50 11.33 -2.17
C MET A 115 -13.76 10.73 -0.79
N TYR A 116 -14.33 9.54 -0.73
CA TYR A 116 -14.51 8.81 0.54
C TYR A 116 -13.24 8.06 0.93
N VAL A 117 -12.89 8.13 2.21
CA VAL A 117 -11.81 7.33 2.81
C VAL A 117 -12.37 6.55 3.98
N GLY A 118 -12.66 5.27 3.74
CA GLY A 118 -12.91 4.30 4.79
C GLY A 118 -11.58 3.88 5.41
N VAL A 119 -11.54 3.71 6.73
CA VAL A 119 -10.33 3.34 7.45
C VAL A 119 -10.55 2.02 8.16
N MET A 120 -9.60 1.11 8.04
CA MET A 120 -9.55 -0.13 8.81
C MET A 120 -8.67 0.09 10.04
N ALA A 121 -9.07 -0.40 11.21
CA ALA A 121 -8.27 -0.28 12.43
C ALA A 121 -7.12 -1.30 12.40
N PRO A 122 -5.85 -0.89 12.50
CA PRO A 122 -4.71 -1.80 12.36
C PRO A 122 -4.72 -2.97 13.34
N SER A 123 -4.63 -4.19 12.83
CA SER A 123 -4.70 -5.42 13.62
C SER A 123 -3.39 -5.80 14.31
N CYS A 124 -2.26 -5.55 13.63
CA CYS A 124 -0.94 -6.05 13.99
C CYS A 124 0.08 -4.91 14.08
N VAL A 125 0.18 -4.28 15.24
CA VAL A 125 1.15 -3.22 15.53
C VAL A 125 1.87 -3.57 16.84
N PRO A 126 3.13 -4.03 16.76
CA PRO A 126 3.89 -4.44 15.57
C PRO A 126 3.37 -5.73 14.93
N SER A 127 3.86 -6.06 13.73
CA SER A 127 3.50 -7.26 12.96
C SER A 127 3.82 -8.56 13.69
N THR A 128 4.95 -8.60 14.41
CA THR A 128 5.35 -9.72 15.28
C THR A 128 5.95 -9.23 16.59
N PRO A 129 5.93 -10.04 17.67
CA PRO A 129 6.59 -9.70 18.94
C PRO A 129 8.11 -9.55 18.86
N LEU A 130 8.73 -10.03 17.79
CA LEU A 130 10.19 -9.90 17.57
C LEU A 130 10.57 -8.48 17.17
N ASP A 131 9.67 -7.76 16.50
CA ASP A 131 9.97 -6.46 15.91
C ASP A 131 9.94 -5.32 16.94
N GLU A 132 10.55 -4.21 16.58
CA GLU A 132 10.64 -3.01 17.41
C GLU A 132 9.98 -1.83 16.67
N ALA A 133 8.73 -1.57 16.98
CA ALA A 133 7.96 -0.46 16.43
C ALA A 133 7.87 0.73 17.39
N GLY A 134 7.43 1.89 16.89
CA GLY A 134 7.19 3.09 17.69
C GLY A 134 6.01 2.97 18.64
N ALA A 135 5.07 2.05 18.34
CA ALA A 135 3.90 1.78 19.18
C ALA A 135 3.58 0.29 19.25
N GLU A 136 2.73 -0.05 20.21
CA GLU A 136 2.05 -1.34 20.33
C GLU A 136 0.57 -1.06 20.51
N LEU A 137 -0.29 -1.67 19.68
CA LEU A 137 -1.74 -1.53 19.77
C LEU A 137 -2.38 -2.80 20.31
N LYS A 138 -3.01 -2.68 21.46
CA LYS A 138 -3.78 -3.76 22.11
C LYS A 138 -5.25 -3.72 21.67
N SER A 139 -5.97 -4.79 21.94
CA SER A 139 -7.41 -4.90 21.66
C SER A 139 -8.21 -3.73 22.25
N SER A 140 -7.87 -3.28 23.48
CA SER A 140 -8.50 -2.12 24.11
C SER A 140 -8.34 -0.82 23.32
N ASP A 141 -7.17 -0.61 22.70
CA ASP A 141 -6.88 0.58 21.91
C ASP A 141 -7.72 0.58 20.62
N ILE A 142 -7.71 -0.56 19.93
CA ILE A 142 -8.44 -0.77 18.67
C ILE A 142 -9.94 -0.66 18.87
N LYS A 143 -10.48 -1.28 19.93
CA LYS A 143 -11.90 -1.22 20.30
C LYS A 143 -12.40 0.21 20.45
N SER A 144 -11.56 1.11 20.96
CA SER A 144 -11.91 2.51 21.14
C SER A 144 -12.16 3.24 19.82
N LEU A 145 -11.52 2.81 18.72
CA LEU A 145 -11.64 3.39 17.38
C LEU A 145 -12.99 3.08 16.73
N TYR A 146 -13.63 1.95 17.07
CA TYR A 146 -14.90 1.52 16.44
C TYR A 146 -16.08 2.48 16.66
N LYS A 147 -15.94 3.45 17.55
CA LYS A 147 -16.91 4.55 17.74
C LYS A 147 -16.92 5.54 16.56
N ASN A 148 -15.87 5.59 15.75
CA ASN A 148 -15.81 6.42 14.57
C ASN A 148 -16.45 5.68 13.40
N GLU A 149 -17.44 6.31 12.75
CA GLU A 149 -18.21 5.71 11.65
C GLU A 149 -17.34 5.39 10.43
N ARG A 150 -16.24 6.13 10.20
CA ARG A 150 -15.30 5.86 9.11
C ARG A 150 -14.36 4.69 9.40
N ILE A 151 -14.35 4.15 10.62
CA ILE A 151 -13.67 2.88 10.93
C ILE A 151 -14.61 1.75 10.51
N LEU A 152 -14.30 1.10 9.38
CA LEU A 152 -15.14 0.08 8.78
C LEU A 152 -14.93 -1.30 9.40
N GLY A 153 -13.72 -1.58 9.87
CA GLY A 153 -13.36 -2.90 10.37
C GLY A 153 -12.01 -2.95 11.06
N LEU A 154 -11.59 -4.18 11.35
CA LEU A 154 -10.24 -4.54 11.72
C LEU A 154 -9.45 -4.79 10.44
N ALA A 155 -8.31 -4.12 10.29
CA ALA A 155 -7.44 -4.22 9.13
C ALA A 155 -6.83 -5.63 9.00
N GLU A 156 -6.11 -5.85 7.93
CA GLU A 156 -5.49 -7.13 7.57
C GLU A 156 -4.86 -7.86 8.76
N MET A 157 -5.38 -9.05 9.04
CA MET A 157 -4.89 -9.88 10.14
C MET A 157 -3.63 -10.65 9.72
N MET A 158 -2.49 -9.96 9.71
CA MET A 158 -1.19 -10.52 9.31
C MET A 158 -0.70 -11.63 10.23
N ASN A 159 -1.07 -11.62 11.51
CA ASN A 159 -0.64 -12.64 12.47
C ASN A 159 -1.46 -13.93 12.35
N ALA A 160 -1.40 -14.58 11.18
CA ALA A 160 -2.08 -15.86 10.95
C ALA A 160 -1.62 -16.96 11.94
N PHE A 161 -0.34 -16.97 12.30
CA PHE A 161 0.20 -17.88 13.33
C PHE A 161 -0.51 -17.65 14.66
N GLY A 162 -0.64 -16.41 15.12
CA GLY A 162 -1.33 -16.07 16.36
C GLY A 162 -2.79 -16.50 16.35
N VAL A 163 -3.52 -16.27 15.26
CA VAL A 163 -4.93 -16.70 15.13
C VAL A 163 -5.04 -18.23 15.20
N THR A 164 -4.26 -18.94 14.41
CA THR A 164 -4.35 -20.40 14.27
C THR A 164 -3.85 -21.15 15.52
N HIS A 165 -2.95 -20.53 16.30
CA HIS A 165 -2.45 -21.06 17.59
C HIS A 165 -3.18 -20.44 18.79
N ARG A 166 -4.34 -19.81 18.58
CA ARG A 166 -5.22 -19.29 19.64
C ARG A 166 -4.56 -18.24 20.54
N ASN A 167 -3.71 -17.38 19.96
CA ASN A 167 -3.19 -16.24 20.71
C ASN A 167 -4.36 -15.37 21.20
N ARG A 168 -4.41 -15.16 22.53
CA ARG A 168 -5.53 -14.47 23.18
C ARG A 168 -5.74 -13.06 22.65
N GLU A 169 -4.65 -12.31 22.42
CA GLU A 169 -4.73 -10.93 21.96
C GLU A 169 -5.28 -10.84 20.52
N CYS A 170 -4.79 -11.69 19.60
CA CYS A 170 -5.31 -11.76 18.23
C CYS A 170 -6.80 -12.11 18.21
N LEU A 171 -7.21 -13.13 18.96
CA LEU A 171 -8.62 -13.55 19.01
C LEU A 171 -9.52 -12.51 19.70
N THR A 172 -9.00 -11.76 20.70
CA THR A 172 -9.75 -10.68 21.34
C THR A 172 -10.00 -9.54 20.36
N LYS A 173 -9.02 -9.16 19.54
CA LYS A 173 -9.18 -8.14 18.47
C LYS A 173 -10.27 -8.55 17.49
N CYS A 174 -10.26 -9.80 17.01
CA CYS A 174 -11.31 -10.33 16.13
C CYS A 174 -12.68 -10.31 16.81
N ALA A 175 -12.79 -10.80 18.04
CA ALA A 175 -14.03 -10.82 18.80
C ALA A 175 -14.59 -9.40 19.06
N ASP A 176 -13.74 -8.43 19.36
CA ASP A 176 -14.16 -7.04 19.54
C ASP A 176 -14.68 -6.42 18.23
N ALA A 177 -14.08 -6.74 17.07
CA ALA A 177 -14.59 -6.32 15.77
C ALA A 177 -15.95 -6.94 15.47
N ILE A 178 -16.12 -8.25 15.66
CA ILE A 178 -17.39 -8.96 15.48
C ILE A 178 -18.48 -8.36 16.37
N ASN A 179 -18.20 -8.16 17.66
CA ASN A 179 -19.14 -7.59 18.62
C ASN A 179 -19.54 -6.14 18.29
N ALA A 180 -18.68 -5.40 17.59
CA ALA A 180 -18.95 -4.05 17.10
C ALA A 180 -19.65 -4.05 15.72
N GLY A 181 -19.96 -5.20 15.12
CA GLY A 181 -20.54 -5.33 13.78
C GLY A 181 -19.62 -4.89 12.66
N LYS A 182 -18.31 -4.92 12.90
CA LYS A 182 -17.25 -4.48 11.99
C LYS A 182 -16.69 -5.65 11.18
N LEU A 183 -16.18 -5.36 9.97
CA LEU A 183 -15.50 -6.33 9.12
C LEU A 183 -14.11 -6.69 9.67
N ILE A 184 -13.55 -7.80 9.20
CA ILE A 184 -12.17 -8.19 9.48
C ILE A 184 -11.52 -8.55 8.15
N ASP A 185 -10.49 -7.81 7.77
CA ASP A 185 -9.68 -8.10 6.60
C ASP A 185 -8.54 -9.07 6.92
N GLY A 186 -8.08 -9.77 5.91
CA GLY A 186 -7.08 -10.80 6.04
C GLY A 186 -5.81 -10.56 5.23
N HIS A 187 -4.77 -11.27 5.67
CA HIS A 187 -3.46 -11.35 5.05
C HIS A 187 -2.96 -12.78 5.27
N ALA A 188 -3.09 -13.62 4.28
CA ALA A 188 -2.94 -15.06 4.46
C ALA A 188 -2.14 -15.73 3.33
N PRO A 189 -0.88 -15.27 3.04
CA PRO A 189 -0.08 -15.84 1.96
C PRO A 189 0.16 -17.33 2.19
N ALA A 190 -0.12 -18.13 1.16
CA ALA A 190 0.12 -19.57 1.12
C ALA A 190 -0.57 -20.38 2.25
N LEU A 191 -1.71 -19.92 2.78
CA LEU A 191 -2.53 -20.71 3.71
C LEU A 191 -3.50 -21.63 2.98
N PHE A 192 -3.51 -22.90 3.38
CA PHE A 192 -4.33 -23.96 2.78
C PHE A 192 -4.92 -24.90 3.85
N GLY A 193 -5.91 -25.70 3.46
CA GLY A 193 -6.45 -26.80 4.26
C GLY A 193 -6.96 -26.39 5.64
N ASN A 194 -6.60 -27.17 6.67
CA ASN A 194 -7.08 -26.96 8.03
C ASN A 194 -6.54 -25.68 8.68
N VAL A 195 -5.35 -25.24 8.31
CA VAL A 195 -4.76 -23.98 8.80
C VAL A 195 -5.59 -22.80 8.29
N LEU A 196 -5.97 -22.81 7.01
CA LEU A 196 -6.86 -21.81 6.42
C LEU A 196 -8.24 -21.85 7.11
N ASN A 197 -8.81 -23.04 7.37
CA ASN A 197 -10.09 -23.16 8.09
C ASN A 197 -10.00 -22.52 9.47
N ALA A 198 -8.93 -22.77 10.22
CA ALA A 198 -8.72 -22.18 11.55
C ALA A 198 -8.60 -20.64 11.48
N TYR A 199 -7.90 -20.11 10.47
CA TYR A 199 -7.79 -18.68 10.24
C TYR A 199 -9.15 -18.03 9.94
N LEU A 200 -9.91 -18.60 9.02
CA LEU A 200 -11.22 -18.10 8.61
C LEU A 200 -12.28 -18.23 9.72
N SER A 201 -12.12 -19.16 10.67
CA SER A 201 -13.05 -19.31 11.80
C SER A 201 -13.05 -18.11 12.76
N ALA A 202 -12.10 -17.18 12.63
CA ALA A 202 -12.08 -15.89 13.32
C ALA A 202 -12.85 -14.77 12.58
N ASP A 203 -13.71 -15.13 11.61
CA ASP A 203 -14.52 -14.23 10.76
C ASP A 203 -13.70 -13.31 9.86
N ILE A 204 -12.50 -13.76 9.48
CA ILE A 204 -11.62 -13.02 8.56
C ILE A 204 -12.15 -13.19 7.14
N SER A 205 -12.56 -12.08 6.51
CA SER A 205 -13.44 -12.08 5.34
C SER A 205 -12.75 -11.87 4.00
N THR A 206 -11.54 -11.28 3.96
CA THR A 206 -10.80 -10.99 2.72
C THR A 206 -9.40 -11.62 2.71
N ASP A 207 -8.76 -11.61 1.54
CA ASP A 207 -7.32 -11.83 1.39
C ASP A 207 -6.82 -11.20 0.09
N HIS A 208 -5.71 -10.47 0.16
CA HIS A 208 -5.03 -9.82 -0.97
C HIS A 208 -3.67 -10.46 -1.33
N GLU A 209 -3.24 -11.49 -0.58
CA GLU A 209 -1.92 -12.13 -0.73
C GLU A 209 -1.89 -13.32 -1.70
N CYS A 210 -3.00 -13.61 -2.38
CA CYS A 210 -3.04 -14.70 -3.33
C CYS A 210 -2.11 -14.45 -4.52
N SER A 211 -1.12 -15.30 -4.71
CA SER A 211 -0.19 -15.27 -5.85
C SER A 211 -0.49 -16.29 -6.94
N SER A 212 -1.51 -17.12 -6.78
CA SER A 212 -1.94 -18.13 -7.76
C SER A 212 -3.45 -18.35 -7.77
N PHE A 213 -3.97 -18.72 -8.94
CA PHE A 213 -5.39 -19.06 -9.09
C PHE A 213 -5.84 -20.19 -8.14
N ASN A 214 -5.01 -21.21 -7.94
CA ASN A 214 -5.36 -22.33 -7.06
C ASN A 214 -5.51 -21.89 -5.61
N GLU A 215 -4.64 -21.03 -5.13
CA GLU A 215 -4.71 -20.43 -3.79
C GLU A 215 -6.00 -19.60 -3.63
N ALA A 216 -6.24 -18.68 -4.55
CA ALA A 216 -7.44 -17.85 -4.53
C ALA A 216 -8.73 -18.68 -4.58
N ARG A 217 -8.76 -19.71 -5.42
CA ARG A 217 -9.90 -20.63 -5.54
C ARG A 217 -10.16 -21.39 -4.23
N GLU A 218 -9.11 -21.83 -3.52
CA GLU A 218 -9.27 -22.51 -2.22
C GLU A 218 -9.87 -21.59 -1.15
N LYS A 219 -9.54 -20.31 -1.16
CA LYS A 219 -10.10 -19.30 -0.27
C LYS A 219 -11.55 -18.95 -0.66
N LEU A 220 -11.82 -18.72 -1.95
CA LEU A 220 -13.19 -18.48 -2.46
C LEU A 220 -14.16 -19.62 -2.13
N LYS A 221 -13.74 -20.88 -2.25
CA LYS A 221 -14.56 -22.06 -1.86
C LYS A 221 -14.99 -22.04 -0.40
N ARG A 222 -14.27 -21.33 0.46
CA ARG A 222 -14.58 -21.18 1.90
C ARG A 222 -15.33 -19.89 2.21
N GLY A 223 -15.73 -19.14 1.17
CA GLY A 223 -16.50 -17.91 1.32
C GLY A 223 -15.68 -16.63 1.53
N GLN A 224 -14.35 -16.71 1.49
CA GLN A 224 -13.48 -15.53 1.58
C GLN A 224 -13.59 -14.69 0.29
N TRP A 225 -13.49 -13.37 0.40
CA TRP A 225 -13.32 -12.47 -0.72
C TRP A 225 -11.86 -12.39 -1.12
N ILE A 226 -11.60 -12.21 -2.41
CA ILE A 226 -10.24 -12.04 -2.93
C ILE A 226 -10.07 -10.62 -3.47
N GLU A 227 -9.09 -9.92 -2.93
CA GLU A 227 -8.65 -8.62 -3.40
C GLU A 227 -7.50 -8.83 -4.36
N ILE A 228 -7.75 -8.61 -5.65
CA ILE A 228 -6.74 -8.82 -6.70
C ILE A 228 -5.82 -7.61 -6.71
N ARG A 229 -4.58 -7.84 -6.30
CA ARG A 229 -3.57 -6.82 -6.08
C ARG A 229 -2.75 -6.53 -7.34
N GLU A 230 -2.52 -5.22 -7.60
CA GLU A 230 -1.62 -4.75 -8.64
C GLU A 230 -0.88 -3.49 -8.19
N SER A 231 0.17 -3.69 -7.39
CA SER A 231 0.95 -2.64 -6.74
C SER A 231 2.18 -2.19 -7.54
N THR A 232 3.07 -1.43 -6.92
CA THR A 232 4.37 -1.08 -7.52
C THR A 232 5.25 -2.33 -7.68
N VAL A 233 5.26 -3.23 -6.69
CA VAL A 233 6.10 -4.44 -6.65
C VAL A 233 5.28 -5.71 -6.82
N CYS A 234 4.20 -5.88 -6.06
CA CYS A 234 3.31 -7.04 -6.13
C CYS A 234 2.34 -6.92 -7.32
N LYS A 235 2.41 -7.83 -8.28
CA LYS A 235 1.69 -7.76 -9.56
C LYS A 235 0.95 -9.06 -9.83
N ASP A 236 -0.02 -9.36 -8.97
CA ASP A 236 -0.69 -10.66 -8.94
C ASP A 236 -1.77 -10.84 -10.00
N LEU A 237 -2.24 -9.73 -10.63
CA LEU A 237 -3.33 -9.75 -11.60
C LEU A 237 -3.15 -10.79 -12.73
N SER A 238 -1.93 -10.89 -13.28
CA SER A 238 -1.69 -11.82 -14.40
C SER A 238 -1.85 -13.27 -14.00
N ALA A 239 -1.45 -13.65 -12.78
CA ALA A 239 -1.62 -14.98 -12.23
C ALA A 239 -3.07 -15.28 -11.82
N LEU A 240 -3.85 -14.22 -11.55
CA LEU A 240 -5.23 -14.28 -11.08
C LEU A 240 -6.27 -13.96 -12.16
N ILE A 241 -5.88 -13.81 -13.42
CA ILE A 241 -6.78 -13.36 -14.50
C ILE A 241 -8.00 -14.28 -14.69
N ASP A 242 -7.88 -15.54 -14.39
CA ASP A 242 -8.99 -16.49 -14.48
C ASP A 242 -10.10 -16.23 -13.43
N LEU A 243 -9.83 -15.44 -12.41
CA LEU A 243 -10.83 -14.99 -11.44
C LEU A 243 -11.85 -13.99 -12.03
N PHE A 244 -11.55 -13.37 -13.18
CA PHE A 244 -12.50 -12.51 -13.90
C PHE A 244 -13.61 -13.29 -14.62
N LYS A 245 -13.58 -14.62 -14.56
CA LYS A 245 -14.61 -15.50 -15.11
C LYS A 245 -15.66 -15.87 -14.06
N ALA A 246 -16.90 -16.14 -14.53
CA ALA A 246 -17.93 -16.70 -13.66
C ALA A 246 -17.51 -18.08 -13.10
N PRO A 247 -17.86 -18.42 -11.87
CA PRO A 247 -18.58 -17.59 -10.88
C PRO A 247 -17.66 -16.73 -9.99
N TYR A 248 -16.33 -16.75 -10.23
CA TYR A 248 -15.33 -16.26 -9.27
C TYR A 248 -15.39 -14.74 -9.05
N TYR A 249 -15.57 -13.95 -10.14
CA TYR A 249 -15.53 -12.50 -10.08
C TYR A 249 -16.56 -11.87 -9.11
N GLU A 250 -17.63 -12.59 -8.80
CA GLU A 250 -18.69 -12.13 -7.87
C GLU A 250 -18.18 -11.85 -6.44
N ARG A 251 -17.09 -12.50 -6.06
CA ARG A 251 -16.46 -12.31 -4.75
C ARG A 251 -14.99 -11.86 -4.89
N CYS A 252 -14.70 -11.12 -5.95
CA CYS A 252 -13.39 -10.52 -6.15
C CYS A 252 -13.51 -8.99 -6.20
N ILE A 253 -12.49 -8.33 -5.67
CA ILE A 253 -12.35 -6.87 -5.57
C ILE A 253 -10.99 -6.51 -6.19
N LEU A 254 -10.83 -5.29 -6.69
CA LEU A 254 -9.54 -4.77 -7.13
C LEU A 254 -8.91 -3.94 -6.02
N ALA A 255 -7.61 -4.11 -5.83
CA ALA A 255 -6.84 -3.42 -4.80
C ALA A 255 -5.47 -2.99 -5.32
N THR A 256 -4.93 -1.90 -4.77
CA THR A 256 -3.60 -1.41 -5.15
C THR A 256 -2.54 -1.77 -4.13
N ASP A 257 -2.88 -1.92 -2.86
CA ASP A 257 -1.94 -2.18 -1.79
C ASP A 257 -0.84 -1.07 -1.74
N ASP A 258 0.44 -1.40 -1.84
CA ASP A 258 1.58 -0.48 -1.81
C ASP A 258 1.89 0.14 -3.18
N ASN A 259 1.53 1.41 -3.37
CA ASN A 259 1.82 2.13 -4.61
C ASN A 259 2.64 3.40 -4.39
N HIS A 260 3.77 3.49 -5.08
CA HIS A 260 4.54 4.72 -5.18
C HIS A 260 3.83 5.77 -6.07
N PRO A 261 4.00 7.07 -5.80
CA PRO A 261 3.30 8.13 -6.50
C PRO A 261 3.68 8.24 -7.97
N ASP A 262 4.93 7.92 -8.34
CA ASP A 262 5.38 7.84 -9.74
C ASP A 262 4.65 6.73 -10.51
N THR A 263 4.39 5.59 -9.87
CA THR A 263 3.59 4.51 -10.46
C THR A 263 2.16 4.94 -10.72
N ILE A 264 1.53 5.64 -9.76
CA ILE A 264 0.16 6.15 -9.91
C ILE A 264 0.11 7.19 -11.04
N MET A 265 0.99 8.18 -11.02
CA MET A 265 1.03 9.25 -12.03
C MET A 265 1.25 8.72 -13.44
N GLN A 266 2.16 7.75 -13.62
CA GLN A 266 2.53 7.25 -14.95
C GLN A 266 1.59 6.18 -15.49
N LYS A 267 0.99 5.37 -14.62
CA LYS A 267 0.25 4.17 -15.03
C LYS A 267 -1.23 4.20 -14.65
N GLY A 268 -1.59 4.97 -13.64
CA GLY A 268 -2.93 5.04 -13.07
C GLY A 268 -3.11 4.25 -11.77
N HIS A 269 -4.32 4.22 -11.29
CA HIS A 269 -4.76 3.62 -10.05
C HIS A 269 -5.62 2.36 -10.32
N ILE A 270 -6.88 2.30 -9.89
CA ILE A 270 -7.79 1.19 -10.21
C ILE A 270 -8.05 1.07 -11.72
N ASP A 271 -8.11 2.20 -12.43
CA ASP A 271 -8.22 2.22 -13.90
C ASP A 271 -7.07 1.50 -14.61
N LYS A 272 -5.85 1.53 -14.05
CA LYS A 272 -4.69 0.73 -14.53
C LYS A 272 -4.98 -0.77 -14.43
N ILE A 273 -5.56 -1.21 -13.32
CA ILE A 273 -5.89 -2.62 -13.09
C ILE A 273 -6.94 -3.08 -14.09
N ILE A 274 -8.01 -2.29 -14.26
CA ILE A 274 -9.08 -2.55 -15.24
C ILE A 274 -8.50 -2.62 -16.66
N ARG A 275 -7.71 -1.64 -17.09
CA ARG A 275 -7.06 -1.66 -18.42
C ARG A 275 -6.17 -2.88 -18.62
N LYS A 276 -5.39 -3.26 -17.61
CA LYS A 276 -4.53 -4.45 -17.67
C LYS A 276 -5.37 -5.73 -17.77
N ALA A 277 -6.45 -5.86 -17.01
CA ALA A 277 -7.36 -7.00 -17.06
C ALA A 277 -8.00 -7.14 -18.44
N ILE A 278 -8.53 -6.05 -19.02
CA ILE A 278 -9.09 -6.01 -20.38
C ILE A 278 -8.04 -6.46 -21.41
N LYS A 279 -6.82 -5.95 -21.31
CA LYS A 279 -5.71 -6.35 -22.20
C LYS A 279 -5.38 -7.84 -22.09
N LEU A 280 -5.57 -8.45 -20.94
CA LEU A 280 -5.39 -9.88 -20.70
C LEU A 280 -6.63 -10.72 -21.08
N GLY A 281 -7.69 -10.11 -21.62
CA GLY A 281 -8.89 -10.79 -22.13
C GLY A 281 -10.05 -10.87 -21.14
N ALA A 282 -10.00 -10.14 -20.02
CA ALA A 282 -11.15 -10.03 -19.12
C ALA A 282 -12.30 -9.25 -19.77
N ASP A 283 -13.53 -9.61 -19.40
CA ASP A 283 -14.72 -8.84 -19.74
C ASP A 283 -14.65 -7.45 -19.05
N PRO A 284 -14.77 -6.34 -19.83
CA PRO A 284 -14.64 -5.00 -19.26
C PRO A 284 -15.69 -4.69 -18.19
N ILE A 285 -16.93 -5.18 -18.35
CA ILE A 285 -18.02 -4.88 -17.40
C ILE A 285 -17.76 -5.58 -16.07
N LYS A 286 -17.29 -6.82 -16.11
CA LYS A 286 -16.90 -7.56 -14.91
C LYS A 286 -15.71 -6.92 -14.21
N ALA A 287 -14.71 -6.46 -14.95
CA ALA A 287 -13.58 -5.73 -14.38
C ALA A 287 -14.02 -4.42 -13.70
N ILE A 288 -14.96 -3.67 -14.31
CA ILE A 288 -15.55 -2.48 -13.71
C ILE A 288 -16.31 -2.84 -12.43
N LYS A 289 -17.16 -3.88 -12.46
CA LYS A 289 -17.93 -4.35 -11.29
C LYS A 289 -17.03 -4.71 -10.13
N MET A 290 -15.91 -5.40 -10.37
CA MET A 290 -14.92 -5.76 -9.36
C MET A 290 -14.22 -4.52 -8.76
N GLY A 291 -13.96 -3.49 -9.57
CA GLY A 291 -13.36 -2.23 -9.13
C GLY A 291 -14.38 -1.20 -8.64
N SER A 292 -15.66 -1.55 -8.45
CA SER A 292 -16.70 -0.63 -8.04
C SER A 292 -17.74 -1.31 -7.14
N LEU A 293 -18.80 -1.92 -7.68
CA LEU A 293 -19.93 -2.48 -6.91
C LEU A 293 -19.50 -3.58 -5.93
N ASN A 294 -18.58 -4.46 -6.31
CA ASN A 294 -18.14 -5.53 -5.43
C ASN A 294 -17.46 -4.98 -4.17
N ALA A 295 -16.54 -4.02 -4.34
CA ALA A 295 -15.90 -3.33 -3.22
C ALA A 295 -16.94 -2.61 -2.35
N ALA A 296 -17.86 -1.85 -2.97
CA ALA A 296 -18.94 -1.18 -2.24
C ALA A 296 -19.81 -2.16 -1.46
N THR A 297 -20.14 -3.30 -2.05
CA THR A 297 -20.96 -4.34 -1.40
C THR A 297 -20.25 -4.94 -0.19
N HIS A 298 -18.99 -5.33 -0.35
CA HIS A 298 -18.21 -5.92 0.75
C HIS A 298 -18.05 -4.95 1.92
N TYR A 299 -17.60 -3.72 1.63
CA TYR A 299 -17.34 -2.69 2.64
C TYR A 299 -18.60 -1.92 3.07
N ARG A 300 -19.79 -2.33 2.61
CA ARG A 300 -21.11 -1.77 2.97
C ARG A 300 -21.24 -0.28 2.66
N LEU A 301 -20.64 0.17 1.57
CA LEU A 301 -20.75 1.54 1.05
C LEU A 301 -22.02 1.65 0.22
N LYS A 302 -23.15 1.89 0.88
CA LYS A 302 -24.50 1.74 0.34
C LYS A 302 -24.77 2.51 -0.96
N ASP A 303 -24.22 3.72 -1.09
CA ASP A 303 -24.55 4.64 -2.19
C ASP A 303 -23.41 4.74 -3.23
N TYR A 304 -22.45 3.79 -3.21
CA TYR A 304 -21.25 3.79 -4.06
C TYR A 304 -21.25 2.62 -5.06
N GLY A 305 -20.47 2.77 -6.11
CA GLY A 305 -20.03 1.67 -6.98
C GLY A 305 -21.00 1.30 -8.11
N ALA A 306 -22.10 2.03 -8.31
CA ALA A 306 -23.04 1.77 -9.40
C ALA A 306 -23.66 3.05 -9.96
N ILE A 307 -24.18 2.94 -11.19
CA ILE A 307 -25.08 3.92 -11.79
C ILE A 307 -26.51 3.41 -11.60
N GLY A 308 -27.18 3.95 -10.60
CA GLY A 308 -28.52 3.54 -10.21
C GLY A 308 -29.24 4.60 -9.39
N ILE A 309 -30.55 4.51 -9.29
CA ILE A 309 -31.34 5.49 -8.52
C ILE A 309 -31.01 5.38 -7.03
N GLY A 310 -30.73 6.52 -6.40
CA GLY A 310 -30.30 6.63 -5.01
C GLY A 310 -28.79 6.45 -4.78
N TYR A 311 -28.01 6.22 -5.84
CA TYR A 311 -26.55 6.19 -5.77
C TYR A 311 -25.97 7.60 -5.96
N LEU A 312 -24.80 7.83 -5.36
CA LEU A 312 -24.05 9.06 -5.61
C LEU A 312 -23.66 9.16 -7.08
N ALA A 313 -23.76 10.34 -7.66
CA ALA A 313 -23.33 10.62 -9.02
C ALA A 313 -21.78 10.68 -9.10
N ASN A 314 -21.13 9.61 -8.65
CA ASN A 314 -19.70 9.34 -8.78
C ASN A 314 -19.48 8.61 -10.11
N ILE A 315 -19.09 9.37 -11.13
CA ILE A 315 -19.15 8.96 -12.53
C ILE A 315 -17.81 9.19 -13.20
N VAL A 316 -17.39 8.21 -14.00
CA VAL A 316 -16.24 8.32 -14.89
C VAL A 316 -16.72 8.26 -16.34
N VAL A 317 -16.35 9.25 -17.14
CA VAL A 317 -16.58 9.27 -18.58
C VAL A 317 -15.35 8.79 -19.30
N ILE A 318 -15.49 7.72 -20.09
CA ILE A 318 -14.39 7.11 -20.86
C ILE A 318 -14.67 7.18 -22.37
N ASP A 319 -13.61 7.05 -23.17
CA ASP A 319 -13.72 6.99 -24.62
C ASP A 319 -14.43 5.70 -25.11
N ASN A 320 -13.97 4.54 -24.69
CA ASN A 320 -14.56 3.25 -25.00
C ASN A 320 -14.02 2.16 -24.04
N LEU A 321 -14.67 0.98 -24.04
CA LEU A 321 -14.29 -0.13 -23.15
C LEU A 321 -12.98 -0.83 -23.51
N LYS A 322 -12.42 -0.62 -24.72
CA LYS A 322 -11.19 -1.30 -25.16
C LYS A 322 -9.94 -0.52 -24.73
N SER A 323 -9.89 0.78 -25.04
CA SER A 323 -8.77 1.68 -24.66
C SER A 323 -8.89 2.16 -23.22
N PHE A 324 -10.13 2.31 -22.74
CA PHE A 324 -10.47 2.72 -21.38
C PHE A 324 -9.77 4.02 -20.94
N ASN A 325 -9.71 5.04 -21.84
CA ASN A 325 -9.12 6.32 -21.51
C ASN A 325 -10.14 7.23 -20.83
N ILE A 326 -9.81 7.71 -19.64
CA ILE A 326 -10.65 8.61 -18.86
C ILE A 326 -10.63 9.99 -19.50
N LYS A 327 -11.82 10.56 -19.71
CA LYS A 327 -12.03 11.91 -20.24
C LYS A 327 -12.44 12.88 -19.13
N GLU A 328 -13.38 12.49 -18.32
CA GLU A 328 -13.92 13.33 -17.26
C GLU A 328 -14.23 12.47 -16.04
N VAL A 329 -14.09 13.05 -14.85
CA VAL A 329 -14.48 12.44 -13.58
C VAL A 329 -15.41 13.39 -12.85
N TYR A 330 -16.50 12.83 -12.35
CA TYR A 330 -17.50 13.54 -11.53
C TYR A 330 -17.61 12.85 -10.18
N LEU A 331 -17.59 13.63 -9.11
CA LEU A 331 -17.90 13.18 -7.76
C LEU A 331 -19.12 13.95 -7.25
N LYS A 332 -20.16 13.21 -6.85
CA LYS A 332 -21.46 13.81 -6.45
C LYS A 332 -22.00 14.80 -7.49
N GLY A 333 -21.84 14.49 -8.78
CA GLY A 333 -22.27 15.36 -9.89
C GLY A 333 -21.35 16.56 -10.18
N GLU A 334 -20.38 16.86 -9.32
CA GLU A 334 -19.39 17.92 -9.57
C GLU A 334 -18.24 17.40 -10.44
N LYS A 335 -17.90 18.09 -11.53
CA LYS A 335 -16.75 17.74 -12.37
C LYS A 335 -15.46 18.06 -11.64
N VAL A 336 -14.67 17.04 -11.31
CA VAL A 336 -13.44 17.16 -10.49
C VAL A 336 -12.15 16.93 -11.27
N ALA A 337 -12.23 16.27 -12.44
CA ALA A 337 -11.04 16.07 -13.28
C ALA A 337 -11.38 15.97 -14.77
N VAL A 338 -10.41 16.34 -15.62
CA VAL A 338 -10.48 16.24 -17.09
C VAL A 338 -9.14 15.71 -17.61
N ASN A 339 -9.18 14.69 -18.48
CA ASN A 339 -8.00 14.10 -19.13
C ASN A 339 -6.85 13.84 -18.16
N TYR A 340 -7.13 13.12 -17.06
CA TYR A 340 -6.18 12.78 -15.99
C TYR A 340 -5.61 13.96 -15.20
N SER A 341 -6.25 15.13 -15.25
CA SER A 341 -5.82 16.31 -14.50
C SER A 341 -6.93 16.79 -13.56
N ALA A 342 -6.63 16.97 -12.29
CA ALA A 342 -7.55 17.53 -11.31
C ALA A 342 -7.85 19.00 -11.62
N ILE A 343 -9.15 19.39 -11.62
CA ILE A 343 -9.58 20.77 -11.81
C ILE A 343 -9.23 21.63 -10.61
N LYS A 344 -9.36 21.06 -9.40
CA LYS A 344 -9.05 21.72 -8.13
C LYS A 344 -8.14 20.83 -7.32
N LYS A 345 -7.00 21.38 -6.92
CA LYS A 345 -6.04 20.66 -6.08
C LYS A 345 -6.34 20.86 -4.60
N PHE A 346 -6.41 19.77 -3.87
CA PHE A 346 -6.59 19.75 -2.41
C PHE A 346 -5.27 19.98 -1.67
N ALA A 347 -4.15 19.63 -2.29
CA ALA A 347 -2.81 19.91 -1.76
C ALA A 347 -2.56 21.41 -1.51
N ASP A 348 -3.14 22.29 -2.35
CA ASP A 348 -2.99 23.75 -2.25
C ASP A 348 -3.79 24.39 -1.11
N LYS A 349 -4.75 23.66 -0.52
CA LYS A 349 -5.53 24.19 0.59
C LYS A 349 -4.67 24.29 1.85
N ASN A 350 -4.56 25.50 2.41
CA ASN A 350 -3.90 25.73 3.69
C ASN A 350 -4.42 24.74 4.74
N ASN A 351 -3.51 23.93 5.22
CA ASN A 351 -3.83 22.93 6.22
C ASN A 351 -3.81 23.61 7.60
N SER A 352 -4.98 23.85 8.18
CA SER A 352 -5.13 24.36 9.55
C SER A 352 -4.82 23.28 10.60
N LEU A 353 -4.16 22.20 10.21
CA LEU A 353 -3.84 21.10 11.12
C LEU A 353 -2.98 21.60 12.29
N ASN A 354 -3.44 21.37 13.49
CA ASN A 354 -2.67 21.67 14.68
C ASN A 354 -1.53 20.64 14.84
N LYS A 355 -0.35 20.97 14.30
CA LYS A 355 0.84 20.10 14.37
C LYS A 355 1.24 19.74 15.81
N THR A 356 0.90 20.58 16.78
CA THR A 356 1.17 20.31 18.20
C THR A 356 0.34 19.14 18.72
N LYS A 357 -0.88 18.95 18.19
CA LYS A 357 -1.73 17.79 18.50
C LYS A 357 -1.10 16.47 18.01
N TYR A 358 -0.37 16.50 16.89
CA TYR A 358 0.23 15.32 16.25
C TYR A 358 1.76 15.30 16.41
N LYS A 359 2.26 15.71 17.58
CA LYS A 359 3.70 15.82 17.85
C LYS A 359 4.47 14.52 17.56
N LYS A 360 3.90 13.35 17.85
CA LYS A 360 4.54 12.05 17.59
C LYS A 360 4.66 11.75 16.08
N VAL A 361 3.72 12.23 15.27
CA VAL A 361 3.75 12.08 13.81
C VAL A 361 4.88 12.96 13.21
N TYR A 362 5.00 14.22 13.66
CA TYR A 362 6.01 15.14 13.12
C TYR A 362 7.39 15.03 13.76
N ASN A 363 7.51 14.31 14.88
CA ASN A 363 8.77 14.15 15.62
C ASN A 363 8.96 12.68 16.00
N SER A 364 9.08 11.83 14.98
CA SER A 364 9.04 10.38 15.10
C SER A 364 10.42 9.71 15.20
N PHE A 365 11.52 10.51 15.22
CA PHE A 365 12.89 9.98 15.32
C PHE A 365 13.44 10.17 16.72
N ASN A 366 13.61 9.07 17.45
CA ASN A 366 14.21 9.03 18.78
C ASN A 366 15.38 8.03 18.78
N MET A 367 16.50 8.41 18.17
CA MET A 367 17.72 7.61 18.07
C MET A 367 18.98 8.47 18.17
N GLU A 368 20.10 7.88 18.53
CA GLU A 368 21.41 8.54 18.46
C GLU A 368 21.96 8.55 17.03
N LYS A 369 22.99 9.36 16.82
CA LYS A 369 23.77 9.35 15.59
C LYS A 369 24.60 8.06 15.53
N VAL A 370 24.54 7.34 14.43
CA VAL A 370 25.34 6.12 14.24
C VAL A 370 26.75 6.46 13.73
N LYS A 371 27.70 5.59 14.07
CA LYS A 371 29.09 5.65 13.63
C LYS A 371 29.36 4.48 12.67
N GLU A 372 30.38 4.60 11.87
CA GLU A 372 30.87 3.50 11.01
C GLU A 372 31.11 2.20 11.79
N SER A 373 31.72 2.32 12.98
CA SER A 373 32.01 1.17 13.85
C SER A 373 30.77 0.39 14.33
N ASP A 374 29.59 1.01 14.31
CA ASP A 374 28.35 0.37 14.75
C ASP A 374 27.87 -0.69 13.74
N PHE A 375 28.41 -0.66 12.52
CA PHE A 375 28.13 -1.63 11.45
C PHE A 375 29.19 -2.73 11.33
N TYR A 376 30.19 -2.77 12.22
CA TYR A 376 31.22 -3.82 12.23
C TYR A 376 30.65 -5.12 12.80
N LEU A 377 30.84 -6.23 12.04
CA LEU A 377 30.47 -7.55 12.52
C LEU A 377 31.45 -8.02 13.58
N LYS A 378 30.95 -8.30 14.79
CA LYS A 378 31.72 -8.77 15.93
C LYS A 378 32.12 -10.25 15.78
N LYS A 379 31.22 -11.07 15.21
CA LYS A 379 31.42 -12.51 15.01
C LYS A 379 32.20 -12.76 13.71
N ARG A 380 33.20 -13.61 13.77
CA ARG A 380 33.96 -14.12 12.62
C ARG A 380 33.62 -15.58 12.39
N GLY A 381 33.73 -16.08 11.18
CA GLY A 381 33.47 -17.47 10.81
C GLY A 381 33.81 -17.73 9.35
N LYS A 382 33.53 -18.93 8.86
CA LYS A 382 33.86 -19.32 7.48
C LYS A 382 32.72 -19.07 6.49
N ARG A 383 31.49 -19.00 6.95
CA ARG A 383 30.29 -18.88 6.12
C ARG A 383 29.38 -17.75 6.57
N LEU A 384 28.64 -17.20 5.64
CA LEU A 384 27.58 -16.21 5.91
C LEU A 384 26.25 -16.65 5.30
N ARG A 385 25.15 -16.15 5.92
CA ARG A 385 23.79 -16.20 5.36
C ARG A 385 23.48 -14.85 4.75
N ALA A 386 22.91 -14.87 3.54
CA ALA A 386 22.40 -13.69 2.86
C ALA A 386 20.92 -13.84 2.54
N ILE A 387 20.22 -12.73 2.55
CA ILE A 387 18.87 -12.59 2.01
C ILE A 387 19.01 -12.56 0.48
N GLU A 388 18.53 -13.60 -0.21
CA GLU A 388 18.47 -13.62 -1.67
C GLU A 388 17.14 -13.05 -2.13
N LEU A 389 17.19 -11.99 -2.93
CA LEU A 389 16.00 -11.38 -3.51
C LEU A 389 15.37 -12.29 -4.57
N VAL A 390 14.04 -12.39 -4.56
CA VAL A 390 13.25 -13.08 -5.58
C VAL A 390 12.60 -12.02 -6.48
N PRO A 391 12.77 -12.08 -7.80
CA PRO A 391 12.13 -11.14 -8.72
C PRO A 391 10.60 -11.16 -8.66
N GLU A 392 10.00 -10.01 -8.99
CA GLU A 392 8.55 -9.85 -9.14
C GLU A 392 7.72 -10.15 -7.88
N GLY A 393 8.25 -9.78 -6.71
CA GLY A 393 7.52 -9.94 -5.46
C GLY A 393 8.32 -9.48 -4.24
N VAL A 394 7.80 -9.82 -3.08
CA VAL A 394 8.36 -9.46 -1.76
C VAL A 394 8.98 -10.65 -1.03
N LEU A 395 8.94 -11.83 -1.65
CA LEU A 395 9.56 -13.03 -1.11
C LEU A 395 11.08 -12.92 -1.13
N SER A 396 11.72 -13.64 -0.25
CA SER A 396 13.18 -13.82 -0.21
C SER A 396 13.53 -15.27 0.05
N LYS A 397 14.80 -15.64 -0.17
CA LYS A 397 15.32 -16.97 0.15
C LYS A 397 16.57 -16.85 1.00
N GLU A 398 16.89 -17.92 1.73
CA GLU A 398 18.19 -18.05 2.38
C GLU A 398 19.24 -18.51 1.36
N LYS A 399 20.34 -17.75 1.22
CA LYS A 399 21.51 -18.17 0.46
C LYS A 399 22.75 -18.16 1.33
N LYS A 400 23.57 -19.18 1.18
CA LYS A 400 24.79 -19.38 1.98
C LYS A 400 26.01 -19.19 1.11
N PHE A 401 27.02 -18.52 1.65
CA PHE A 401 28.30 -18.27 0.97
C PHE A 401 29.45 -18.56 1.88
N ASP A 402 30.56 -19.08 1.31
CA ASP A 402 31.85 -19.07 1.98
C ASP A 402 32.41 -17.65 1.97
N ILE A 403 32.98 -17.21 3.09
CA ILE A 403 33.50 -15.84 3.23
C ILE A 403 34.87 -15.76 2.55
N ILE A 404 34.98 -14.77 1.64
CA ILE A 404 36.27 -14.33 1.08
C ILE A 404 36.48 -12.91 1.61
N GLU A 405 37.63 -12.70 2.29
CA GLU A 405 37.97 -11.38 2.81
C GLU A 405 38.65 -10.54 1.72
N HIS A 406 38.20 -9.33 1.54
CA HIS A 406 38.77 -8.35 0.62
C HIS A 406 39.38 -7.18 1.39
N LYS A 407 40.61 -6.82 1.08
CA LYS A 407 41.41 -5.83 1.82
C LYS A 407 40.71 -4.46 1.98
N ASN A 408 39.90 -4.08 1.01
CA ASN A 408 39.29 -2.74 0.93
C ASN A 408 37.76 -2.75 1.12
N LEU A 409 37.17 -3.90 1.52
CA LEU A 409 35.73 -4.04 1.77
C LEU A 409 35.48 -4.48 3.21
N PRO A 410 34.32 -4.14 3.80
CA PRO A 410 33.92 -4.68 5.08
C PRO A 410 33.87 -6.20 5.07
N TYR A 411 34.11 -6.82 6.21
CA TYR A 411 34.08 -8.27 6.37
C TYR A 411 32.76 -8.87 5.87
N GLY A 412 32.87 -9.87 4.99
CA GLY A 412 31.74 -10.56 4.37
C GLY A 412 31.14 -9.88 3.13
N VAL A 413 31.49 -8.63 2.84
CA VAL A 413 31.09 -7.97 1.60
C VAL A 413 31.93 -8.45 0.43
N ASP A 414 31.26 -8.80 -0.67
CA ASP A 414 31.91 -9.23 -1.90
C ASP A 414 31.09 -8.75 -3.12
N VAL A 415 31.52 -7.67 -3.70
CA VAL A 415 30.83 -6.98 -4.80
C VAL A 415 30.79 -7.84 -6.07
N ASP A 416 31.84 -8.63 -6.32
CA ASP A 416 31.92 -9.48 -7.51
C ASP A 416 30.93 -10.64 -7.45
N ARG A 417 30.67 -11.18 -6.24
CA ARG A 417 29.66 -12.21 -6.00
C ARG A 417 28.29 -11.65 -5.61
N ASP A 418 28.10 -10.32 -5.75
CA ASP A 418 26.87 -9.64 -5.39
C ASP A 418 26.45 -9.85 -3.92
N ILE A 419 27.40 -9.70 -3.00
CA ILE A 419 27.14 -9.76 -1.56
C ILE A 419 27.36 -8.37 -0.97
N ALA A 420 26.27 -7.69 -0.60
CA ALA A 420 26.30 -6.39 0.05
C ALA A 420 25.84 -6.51 1.50
N LYS A 421 26.24 -5.56 2.34
CA LYS A 421 25.75 -5.44 3.71
C LYS A 421 24.37 -4.82 3.72
N ILE A 422 23.45 -5.40 4.49
CA ILE A 422 22.14 -4.83 4.82
C ILE A 422 22.08 -4.62 6.33
N ALA A 423 21.49 -3.52 6.78
CA ALA A 423 21.28 -3.29 8.20
C ALA A 423 19.94 -2.61 8.47
N VAL A 424 19.40 -2.86 9.66
CA VAL A 424 18.19 -2.18 10.18
C VAL A 424 18.53 -1.54 11.51
N VAL A 425 18.33 -0.20 11.58
CA VAL A 425 18.66 0.64 12.74
C VAL A 425 17.38 1.07 13.44
N GLU A 426 17.23 0.73 14.71
CA GLU A 426 16.11 1.15 15.54
C GLU A 426 16.06 2.67 15.65
N ARG A 427 14.86 3.28 15.43
CA ARG A 427 14.69 4.73 15.42
C ARG A 427 13.62 5.28 16.36
N HIS A 428 12.93 4.43 17.11
CA HIS A 428 11.73 4.81 17.87
C HIS A 428 11.98 4.98 19.36
N LYS A 429 12.77 4.09 19.97
CA LYS A 429 12.89 3.94 21.43
C LYS A 429 14.31 4.19 21.94
N LYS A 430 15.24 4.55 21.05
CA LYS A 430 16.65 4.79 21.38
C LYS A 430 17.32 3.58 22.05
N THR A 431 16.96 2.37 21.58
CA THR A 431 17.55 1.13 22.10
C THR A 431 19.00 0.95 21.69
N GLY A 432 19.41 1.56 20.58
CA GLY A 432 20.72 1.37 19.97
C GLY A 432 20.86 0.04 19.25
N HIS A 433 19.77 -0.72 19.06
CA HIS A 433 19.83 -1.97 18.33
C HIS A 433 20.06 -1.72 16.84
N ILE A 434 21.00 -2.47 16.27
CA ILE A 434 21.32 -2.48 14.84
C ILE A 434 21.46 -3.93 14.39
N GLY A 435 20.46 -4.41 13.66
CA GLY A 435 20.54 -5.71 12.99
C GLY A 435 21.41 -5.59 11.75
N ILE A 436 22.42 -6.47 11.62
CA ILE A 436 23.34 -6.49 10.48
C ILE A 436 23.21 -7.85 9.79
N GLY A 437 23.15 -7.85 8.47
CA GLY A 437 23.09 -9.03 7.62
C GLY A 437 23.72 -8.81 6.26
N PHE A 438 23.45 -9.73 5.35
CA PHE A 438 23.87 -9.64 3.95
C PHE A 438 22.70 -9.84 3.00
N ILE A 439 22.78 -9.22 1.81
CA ILE A 439 21.81 -9.29 0.74
C ILE A 439 22.50 -9.63 -0.58
N THR A 440 21.83 -10.42 -1.42
CA THR A 440 22.26 -10.75 -2.79
C THR A 440 21.09 -10.63 -3.76
N GLY A 441 21.35 -10.40 -5.03
CA GLY A 441 20.36 -10.09 -6.06
C GLY A 441 20.23 -8.58 -6.33
N PHE A 442 20.62 -7.74 -5.38
CA PHE A 442 20.49 -6.30 -5.45
C PHE A 442 21.49 -5.64 -6.39
N LYS A 443 22.68 -6.23 -6.55
CA LYS A 443 23.79 -5.83 -7.45
C LYS A 443 24.38 -4.45 -7.17
N ILE A 444 24.27 -3.93 -5.96
CA ILE A 444 24.90 -2.66 -5.59
C ILE A 444 26.43 -2.81 -5.65
N LYS A 445 27.12 -1.92 -6.38
CA LYS A 445 28.55 -1.99 -6.62
C LYS A 445 29.35 -0.98 -5.79
N LYS A 446 28.75 0.06 -5.30
CA LYS A 446 29.38 1.15 -4.54
C LYS A 446 28.38 1.96 -3.77
N GLY A 447 28.82 2.67 -2.72
CA GLY A 447 27.99 3.54 -1.92
C GLY A 447 26.97 2.82 -1.04
N ALA A 448 25.93 3.54 -0.63
CA ALA A 448 24.84 3.06 0.18
C ALA A 448 23.52 3.74 -0.14
N ILE A 449 22.41 3.02 0.10
CA ILE A 449 21.04 3.50 -0.02
C ILE A 449 20.32 3.22 1.29
N ALA A 450 19.62 4.24 1.86
CA ALA A 450 18.88 4.13 3.10
C ALA A 450 17.46 4.65 2.97
N SER A 451 16.54 4.08 3.75
CA SER A 451 15.13 4.44 3.81
C SER A 451 14.61 4.36 5.24
N SER A 452 13.76 5.31 5.65
CA SER A 452 12.90 5.18 6.84
C SER A 452 11.59 4.46 6.56
N ILE A 453 11.32 4.13 5.29
CA ILE A 453 10.22 3.23 4.92
C ILE A 453 10.77 1.82 4.94
N GLY A 454 10.24 1.01 5.83
CA GLY A 454 10.61 -0.40 5.99
C GLY A 454 9.50 -1.12 6.73
N HIS A 455 8.77 -1.94 6.02
CA HIS A 455 7.55 -2.59 6.47
C HIS A 455 7.79 -3.54 7.64
N ASP A 456 6.94 -3.53 8.67
CA ASP A 456 5.91 -2.50 8.97
C ASP A 456 6.38 -1.56 10.08
N SER A 457 7.47 -1.93 10.79
CA SER A 457 7.95 -1.17 11.96
C SER A 457 8.63 0.15 11.61
N HIS A 458 9.01 0.33 10.32
CA HIS A 458 9.63 1.55 9.80
C HIS A 458 10.88 2.00 10.54
N ASN A 459 11.70 1.06 10.96
CA ASN A 459 13.08 1.33 11.34
C ASN A 459 13.91 1.71 10.11
N ILE A 460 15.05 2.36 10.28
CA ILE A 460 15.87 2.74 9.12
C ILE A 460 16.52 1.49 8.54
N ILE A 461 16.19 1.15 7.29
CA ILE A 461 16.84 0.09 6.54
C ILE A 461 17.88 0.68 5.59
N VAL A 462 19.03 0.03 5.48
CA VAL A 462 20.15 0.50 4.65
C VAL A 462 20.87 -0.68 4.00
N VAL A 463 21.24 -0.51 2.73
CA VAL A 463 22.12 -1.44 2.00
C VAL A 463 23.32 -0.67 1.45
N GLY A 464 24.52 -1.25 1.60
CA GLY A 464 25.75 -0.65 1.08
C GLY A 464 26.94 -1.59 1.05
N VAL A 465 28.01 -1.13 0.44
CA VAL A 465 29.26 -1.90 0.28
C VAL A 465 30.41 -1.39 1.15
N ASN A 466 30.22 -0.30 1.89
CA ASN A 466 31.18 0.17 2.90
C ASN A 466 30.44 0.79 4.10
N ASP A 467 31.01 0.63 5.30
CA ASP A 467 30.37 1.00 6.55
C ASP A 467 30.27 2.53 6.76
N SER A 468 31.19 3.30 6.17
CA SER A 468 31.19 4.76 6.25
C SER A 468 30.02 5.37 5.48
N ASP A 469 29.76 4.93 4.22
CA ASP A 469 28.62 5.40 3.44
C ASP A 469 27.29 4.90 4.03
N ILE A 470 27.27 3.67 4.60
CA ILE A 470 26.10 3.15 5.33
C ILE A 470 25.75 4.06 6.51
N ALA A 471 26.72 4.38 7.38
CA ALA A 471 26.51 5.26 8.52
C ALA A 471 26.08 6.67 8.09
N HIS A 472 26.67 7.19 7.01
CA HIS A 472 26.32 8.52 6.47
C HIS A 472 24.90 8.53 5.90
N ALA A 473 24.47 7.49 5.17
CA ALA A 473 23.12 7.38 4.63
C ALA A 473 22.06 7.33 5.74
N VAL A 474 22.27 6.52 6.79
CA VAL A 474 21.41 6.45 7.98
C VAL A 474 21.31 7.82 8.68
N ASN A 475 22.45 8.49 8.91
CA ASN A 475 22.47 9.81 9.54
C ASN A 475 21.81 10.90 8.68
N THR A 476 21.83 10.77 7.36
CA THR A 476 21.13 11.67 6.44
C THR A 476 19.62 11.53 6.59
N VAL A 477 19.10 10.28 6.60
CA VAL A 477 17.69 9.99 6.86
C VAL A 477 17.26 10.54 8.23
N LYS A 478 18.06 10.31 9.28
CA LYS A 478 17.81 10.88 10.62
C LYS A 478 17.74 12.40 10.60
N LYS A 479 18.72 13.08 9.95
CA LYS A 479 18.79 14.55 9.85
C LYS A 479 17.55 15.13 9.17
N ASN A 480 17.00 14.43 8.20
CA ASN A 480 15.81 14.82 7.45
C ASN A 480 14.50 14.55 8.22
N ASN A 481 14.55 13.95 9.40
CA ASN A 481 13.39 13.42 10.14
C ASN A 481 12.59 12.41 9.31
N GLY A 482 13.30 11.62 8.51
CA GLY A 482 12.77 10.57 7.65
C GLY A 482 12.98 10.80 6.17
N GLY A 483 12.77 9.73 5.40
CA GLY A 483 12.86 9.74 3.96
C GLY A 483 13.89 8.77 3.40
N LEU A 484 14.38 9.09 2.22
CA LEU A 484 15.30 8.29 1.42
C LEU A 484 16.64 9.02 1.28
N ALA A 485 17.74 8.29 1.22
CA ALA A 485 19.07 8.87 0.99
C ALA A 485 19.97 7.93 0.21
N ILE A 486 20.78 8.49 -0.69
CA ILE A 486 21.86 7.80 -1.41
C ILE A 486 23.18 8.50 -1.12
N VAL A 487 24.17 7.73 -0.68
CA VAL A 487 25.51 8.22 -0.35
C VAL A 487 26.57 7.44 -1.12
N TYR A 488 27.60 8.14 -1.59
CA TYR A 488 28.78 7.54 -2.18
C TYR A 488 30.03 8.39 -1.91
N ASN A 489 31.10 7.74 -1.45
CA ASN A 489 32.37 8.39 -1.06
C ASN A 489 32.16 9.55 -0.08
N GLY A 490 31.35 9.36 0.96
CA GLY A 490 31.06 10.35 1.97
C GLY A 490 30.22 11.54 1.50
N LYS A 491 29.66 11.51 0.28
CA LYS A 491 28.80 12.56 -0.28
C LYS A 491 27.37 12.07 -0.46
N VAL A 492 26.40 12.86 -0.03
CA VAL A 492 24.99 12.65 -0.35
C VAL A 492 24.77 12.96 -1.82
N LEU A 493 24.43 11.96 -2.63
CA LEU A 493 24.14 12.12 -4.05
C LEU A 493 22.70 12.56 -4.31
N GLY A 494 21.81 12.25 -3.39
CA GLY A 494 20.41 12.66 -3.40
C GLY A 494 19.69 12.19 -2.15
N ASP A 495 18.64 12.92 -1.79
CA ASP A 495 17.75 12.59 -0.67
C ASP A 495 16.32 13.07 -0.95
N LEU A 496 15.34 12.42 -0.33
CA LEU A 496 13.94 12.81 -0.32
C LEU A 496 13.49 12.86 1.15
N LYS A 497 12.98 14.02 1.58
CA LYS A 497 12.51 14.21 2.96
C LYS A 497 11.05 13.81 3.11
N LEU A 498 10.79 12.93 4.09
CA LEU A 498 9.47 12.45 4.46
C LEU A 498 9.23 12.72 5.94
N ASN A 499 8.87 13.95 6.27
CA ASN A 499 8.83 14.46 7.64
C ASN A 499 7.52 14.16 8.40
N VAL A 500 6.57 13.50 7.78
CA VAL A 500 5.34 13.00 8.40
C VAL A 500 5.54 11.53 8.73
N ALA A 501 5.76 11.22 9.99
CA ALA A 501 6.08 9.89 10.52
C ALA A 501 7.35 9.23 9.92
N GLY A 502 8.12 9.97 9.12
CA GLY A 502 9.21 9.39 8.31
C GLY A 502 8.73 8.64 7.07
N LEU A 503 7.45 8.76 6.70
CA LEU A 503 6.77 7.99 5.64
C LEU A 503 6.24 8.88 4.53
N MET A 504 5.71 10.05 4.87
CA MET A 504 5.04 10.96 3.94
C MET A 504 5.61 12.38 4.06
N THR A 505 5.26 13.22 3.10
CA THR A 505 5.57 14.65 3.12
C THR A 505 4.31 15.49 2.82
N GLU A 506 4.31 16.74 3.29
CA GLU A 506 3.29 17.75 2.97
C GLU A 506 3.61 18.51 1.66
N GLN A 507 4.72 18.15 0.99
CA GLN A 507 5.04 18.69 -0.33
C GLN A 507 4.07 18.15 -1.39
N HIS A 508 3.95 18.86 -2.52
CA HIS A 508 3.14 18.42 -3.64
C HIS A 508 3.62 17.08 -4.21
N GLU A 509 2.72 16.33 -4.79
CA GLU A 509 2.96 15.04 -5.42
C GLU A 509 4.11 15.11 -6.45
N GLN A 510 4.18 16.17 -7.26
CA GLN A 510 5.21 16.33 -8.29
C GLN A 510 6.62 16.44 -7.68
N TYR A 511 6.75 17.12 -6.53
CA TYR A 511 8.03 17.18 -5.81
C TYR A 511 8.52 15.79 -5.41
N VAL A 512 7.62 14.95 -4.90
CA VAL A 512 7.97 13.58 -4.50
C VAL A 512 8.36 12.75 -5.71
N ILE A 513 7.58 12.81 -6.79
CA ILE A 513 7.82 12.06 -8.03
C ILE A 513 9.17 12.45 -8.64
N ASP A 514 9.45 13.74 -8.82
CA ASP A 514 10.70 14.21 -9.43
C ASP A 514 11.94 13.78 -8.63
N ASN A 515 11.86 13.84 -7.28
CA ASN A 515 12.97 13.41 -6.43
C ASN A 515 13.11 11.88 -6.40
N LEU A 516 12.00 11.14 -6.39
CA LEU A 516 12.02 9.68 -6.43
C LEU A 516 12.63 9.17 -7.74
N ASP A 517 12.24 9.75 -8.88
CA ASP A 517 12.80 9.43 -10.20
C ASP A 517 14.32 9.71 -10.26
N LYS A 518 14.77 10.85 -9.73
CA LYS A 518 16.20 11.16 -9.59
C LYS A 518 16.94 10.13 -8.74
N LEU A 519 16.37 9.76 -7.59
CA LEU A 519 16.97 8.79 -6.68
C LEU A 519 17.05 7.40 -7.35
N LYS A 520 15.99 6.95 -8.01
CA LYS A 520 15.98 5.70 -8.80
C LYS A 520 17.06 5.73 -9.90
N ASP A 521 17.18 6.84 -10.61
CA ASP A 521 18.22 7.02 -11.64
C ASP A 521 19.65 6.92 -11.07
N ILE A 522 19.92 7.56 -9.92
CA ILE A 522 21.21 7.45 -9.23
C ILE A 522 21.45 6.01 -8.76
N ALA A 523 20.44 5.38 -8.18
CA ALA A 523 20.52 3.99 -7.71
C ALA A 523 20.89 3.03 -8.85
N TYR A 524 20.27 3.17 -10.00
CA TYR A 524 20.53 2.30 -11.15
C TYR A 524 21.83 2.65 -11.88
N LYS A 525 22.05 3.92 -12.22
CA LYS A 525 23.17 4.34 -13.09
C LYS A 525 24.48 4.50 -12.32
N THR A 526 24.40 4.98 -11.07
CA THR A 526 25.60 5.28 -10.28
C THR A 526 25.96 4.15 -9.34
N LEU A 527 25.00 3.63 -8.56
CA LEU A 527 25.30 2.54 -7.61
C LEU A 527 25.29 1.16 -8.27
N GLY A 528 24.69 1.01 -9.46
CA GLY A 528 24.65 -0.24 -10.22
C GLY A 528 23.55 -1.21 -9.78
N ILE A 529 22.56 -0.74 -9.01
CA ILE A 529 21.45 -1.58 -8.55
C ILE A 529 20.69 -2.19 -9.73
N ASN A 530 20.23 -3.42 -9.56
CA ASN A 530 19.54 -4.16 -10.61
C ASN A 530 18.18 -3.55 -10.92
N ARG A 531 17.96 -3.16 -12.18
CA ARG A 531 16.74 -2.50 -12.68
C ARG A 531 15.46 -3.36 -12.63
N ILE A 532 15.58 -4.65 -12.36
CA ILE A 532 14.42 -5.52 -12.18
C ILE A 532 13.67 -5.18 -10.88
N TYR A 533 14.34 -4.56 -9.92
CA TYR A 533 13.79 -4.16 -8.64
C TYR A 533 13.53 -2.65 -8.58
N ASP A 534 12.43 -2.26 -7.91
CA ASP A 534 12.35 -0.91 -7.36
C ASP A 534 13.29 -0.82 -6.14
N PRO A 535 14.31 0.07 -6.15
CA PRO A 535 15.37 0.00 -5.15
C PRO A 535 14.90 0.31 -3.73
N PHE A 536 13.86 1.13 -3.57
CA PHE A 536 13.36 1.54 -2.26
C PHE A 536 12.24 0.62 -1.77
N MET A 537 11.26 0.30 -2.62
CA MET A 537 10.17 -0.59 -2.24
C MET A 537 10.68 -2.02 -1.96
N THR A 538 11.58 -2.54 -2.80
CA THR A 538 12.19 -3.86 -2.54
C THR A 538 12.95 -3.88 -1.22
N LEU A 539 13.70 -2.80 -0.91
CA LEU A 539 14.42 -2.70 0.35
C LEU A 539 13.46 -2.65 1.53
N ALA A 540 12.36 -1.93 1.43
CA ALA A 540 11.36 -1.78 2.49
C ALA A 540 10.80 -3.12 2.98
N PHE A 541 10.55 -4.07 2.07
CA PHE A 541 10.05 -5.40 2.42
C PHE A 541 11.09 -6.35 3.03
N MET A 542 12.37 -5.98 3.05
CA MET A 542 13.39 -6.88 3.63
C MET A 542 13.36 -6.91 5.14
N GLN A 543 12.67 -5.99 5.80
CA GLN A 543 12.50 -6.05 7.25
C GLN A 543 11.13 -6.56 7.72
N LEU A 544 10.25 -7.04 6.83
CA LEU A 544 8.92 -7.54 7.19
C LEU A 544 8.95 -9.02 7.62
N PRO A 545 8.95 -9.33 8.94
CA PRO A 545 9.22 -10.69 9.44
C PRO A 545 7.99 -11.62 9.41
N VAL A 546 6.97 -11.30 8.62
CA VAL A 546 5.79 -12.15 8.34
C VAL A 546 5.81 -12.73 6.93
N ILE A 547 6.68 -12.20 6.04
CA ILE A 547 6.81 -12.70 4.67
C ILE A 547 8.04 -13.60 4.54
N PRO A 548 7.93 -14.86 4.07
CA PRO A 548 9.05 -15.80 3.90
C PRO A 548 10.13 -15.29 2.93
N GLU A 549 11.39 -15.81 3.09
CA GLU A 549 11.88 -16.85 3.98
C GLU A 549 12.77 -16.23 5.09
N LEU A 550 13.68 -15.29 4.72
CA LEU A 550 14.69 -14.68 5.58
C LEU A 550 14.56 -13.17 5.54
N LYS A 551 14.42 -12.53 6.69
CA LYS A 551 14.23 -11.07 6.85
C LYS A 551 15.19 -10.52 7.90
N ILE A 552 15.25 -9.19 8.02
CA ILE A 552 16.14 -8.54 8.98
C ILE A 552 15.39 -7.47 9.77
N ILE A 553 15.55 -7.49 11.08
CA ILE A 553 14.97 -6.51 12.02
C ILE A 553 16.08 -5.92 12.90
N PRO A 554 15.87 -4.88 13.73
CA PRO A 554 16.92 -4.32 14.57
C PRO A 554 17.64 -5.33 15.46
N LYS A 555 16.94 -6.39 15.90
CA LYS A 555 17.53 -7.47 16.74
C LYS A 555 18.37 -8.48 15.96
N GLY A 556 18.30 -8.49 14.63
CA GLY A 556 19.12 -9.39 13.79
C GLY A 556 18.36 -10.03 12.64
N LEU A 557 18.94 -11.09 12.09
CA LEU A 557 18.41 -11.84 10.94
C LEU A 557 17.34 -12.83 11.43
N VAL A 558 16.15 -12.81 10.81
CA VAL A 558 14.98 -13.60 11.20
C VAL A 558 14.69 -14.67 10.17
N LYS A 559 14.57 -15.92 10.61
CA LYS A 559 13.96 -17.00 9.85
C LYS A 559 12.45 -16.99 10.11
N VAL A 560 11.69 -16.62 9.09
CA VAL A 560 10.27 -16.32 9.24
C VAL A 560 9.44 -17.55 9.60
N SER A 561 9.76 -18.73 9.05
CA SER A 561 9.02 -19.97 9.32
C SER A 561 8.93 -20.33 10.80
N ASP A 562 10.00 -20.04 11.54
CA ASP A 562 10.15 -20.45 12.95
C ASP A 562 10.04 -19.26 13.90
N GLN A 563 9.91 -18.04 13.36
CA GLN A 563 9.95 -16.78 14.13
C GLN A 563 11.17 -16.71 15.07
N THR A 564 12.35 -17.07 14.55
CA THR A 564 13.61 -17.12 15.34
C THR A 564 14.69 -16.24 14.74
N ILE A 565 15.50 -15.64 15.62
CA ILE A 565 16.73 -14.93 15.21
C ILE A 565 17.81 -15.96 14.94
N VAL A 566 18.46 -15.85 13.78
CA VAL A 566 19.52 -16.77 13.34
C VAL A 566 20.85 -16.06 13.17
N ASP A 567 21.94 -16.80 13.36
CA ASP A 567 23.29 -16.28 13.16
C ASP A 567 23.56 -15.90 11.70
N VAL A 568 24.07 -14.70 11.48
CA VAL A 568 24.49 -14.22 10.16
C VAL A 568 25.78 -14.89 9.71
N ILE A 569 26.73 -15.06 10.65
CA ILE A 569 28.04 -15.68 10.43
C ILE A 569 28.12 -16.99 11.23
N TYR A 570 28.59 -18.05 10.58
CA TYR A 570 28.72 -19.37 11.19
C TYR A 570 29.95 -20.15 10.63
N ASN A 571 30.31 -21.26 11.26
CA ASN A 571 31.41 -22.12 10.84
C ASN A 571 30.95 -23.26 9.94
#